data_ab90cb2c8e296331b57402ad93b71998
#
_entry.id   ab90cb2c8e296331b57402ad93b71998
#
_cell.length_a   1.000
_cell.length_b   1.000
_cell.length_c   1.000
_cell.angle_alpha   90.00
_cell.angle_beta   90.00
_cell.angle_gamma   90.00
#
_symmetry.space_group_name_H-M   'P 1'
#
loop_
_entity.id
_entity.type
_entity.pdbx_description
1 polymer ?
#
loop_
_entity_poly.entity_id
_entity_poly.type
_entity_poly.pdbx_seq_one_letter_code
_entity_poly.pdbx_strand_id
1 'polypeptide(L)'
;MAETTESKNFIHAFIEEDIAPGGQFAGKTVHTRFPPEPNGYLHIGHCKALIIDFGTAEKFGGLCNLRMDDTNPTKEDVEFVEAIQQDIHWLGFDWGDRFFYGSDYFEKDYEYAVELIKKGLAYVCELTPEQFKEYRGDLTTPAVSPYRDRPIEENLDLFERMKNGEFEDNKYTLRAKIDLASGNFNMRDPVIYRIRHMHHHRQGDKWCIYPMYDFAHPIQDALEGITHSLCSLEFENHRPLYNWVVEHVSVPCHPRQIEFARLGIDHTVLSKRKLRALVEGGQVSGWDDPRMPTLCGMRRRGYTPKSIRNFCERVGVAKSPNTIPYAFLEYCLREDLNETATRVMAVLHPVKLTITNYPEGQSETFSIENNPMDENAGTRDITFSRDLWIEADDFLAQPVPKYKRLYPEGPECRLKGAYVIKCTGCNTDENGSITEVLATYDPDSKGGDPADGRKIKGATIHWVDAETCVDCEVRQYSNLFDDPDPDAAGKDFLACLNPHSLEVLTGCKAEASLKSAKAPESYQFMRLGYFCPDSKDSTPDHLVFNRSVSLKDSFKPAK
;
A
#
# COMPACT_ATOMS: atom_id res chain seq x y z
N MET A 1 20.25 17.85 -21.67
CA MET A 1 18.95 17.17 -21.59
C MET A 1 19.18 15.75 -22.09
N ALA A 2 19.32 14.78 -21.16
CA ALA A 2 19.36 13.38 -21.51
C ALA A 2 17.91 12.94 -21.72
N GLU A 3 17.58 12.51 -22.92
CA GLU A 3 16.33 11.79 -23.17
C GLU A 3 16.32 10.57 -22.24
N THR A 4 15.49 10.63 -21.21
CA THR A 4 15.09 9.44 -20.47
C THR A 4 14.35 8.56 -21.45
N THR A 5 14.98 7.49 -21.90
CA THR A 5 14.32 6.39 -22.59
C THR A 5 13.27 5.85 -21.62
N GLU A 6 12.02 6.30 -21.74
CA GLU A 6 10.89 5.67 -21.08
C GLU A 6 10.93 4.17 -21.41
N SER A 7 11.08 3.36 -20.38
CA SER A 7 10.94 1.90 -20.50
C SER A 7 9.56 1.66 -21.11
N LYS A 8 9.49 1.18 -22.36
CA LYS A 8 8.22 0.95 -23.06
C LYS A 8 7.43 -0.08 -22.25
N ASN A 9 6.32 0.35 -21.66
CA ASN A 9 5.35 -0.53 -21.02
C ASN A 9 4.79 -1.47 -22.09
N PHE A 10 5.14 -2.75 -22.02
CA PHE A 10 4.74 -3.74 -23.03
C PHE A 10 3.21 -3.92 -23.11
N ILE A 11 2.47 -3.71 -22.01
CA ILE A 11 1.01 -3.74 -22.02
C ILE A 11 0.47 -2.63 -22.91
N HIS A 12 1.01 -1.42 -22.78
CA HIS A 12 0.61 -0.29 -23.62
C HIS A 12 0.94 -0.55 -25.09
N ALA A 13 2.09 -1.17 -25.40
CA ALA A 13 2.43 -1.52 -26.77
C ALA A 13 1.43 -2.51 -27.37
N PHE A 14 1.00 -3.53 -26.61
CA PHE A 14 -0.03 -4.47 -27.06
C PHE A 14 -1.39 -3.78 -27.28
N ILE A 15 -1.76 -2.87 -26.38
CA ILE A 15 -3.01 -2.12 -26.53
C ILE A 15 -2.96 -1.21 -27.75
N GLU A 16 -1.85 -0.52 -28.00
CA GLU A 16 -1.65 0.31 -29.19
C GLU A 16 -1.80 -0.50 -30.50
N GLU A 17 -1.26 -1.73 -30.55
CA GLU A 17 -1.43 -2.65 -31.67
C GLU A 17 -2.91 -3.07 -31.83
N ASP A 18 -3.59 -3.40 -30.74
CA ASP A 18 -4.95 -3.91 -30.77
C ASP A 18 -6.00 -2.86 -31.18
N ILE A 19 -5.79 -1.59 -30.82
CA ILE A 19 -6.70 -0.50 -31.17
C ILE A 19 -6.37 0.17 -32.51
N ALA A 20 -5.19 -0.13 -33.09
CA ALA A 20 -4.80 0.38 -34.39
C ALA A 20 -5.73 -0.12 -35.51
N PRO A 21 -5.78 0.57 -36.67
CA PRO A 21 -6.56 0.10 -37.80
C PRO A 21 -6.19 -1.35 -38.22
N GLY A 22 -7.16 -2.26 -38.18
CA GLY A 22 -6.96 -3.70 -38.43
C GLY A 22 -6.64 -4.54 -37.20
N GLY A 23 -6.43 -3.93 -36.03
CA GLY A 23 -6.27 -4.63 -34.74
C GLY A 23 -7.59 -5.19 -34.22
N GLN A 24 -7.51 -6.08 -33.26
CA GLN A 24 -8.67 -6.80 -32.66
C GLN A 24 -9.73 -5.84 -32.10
N PHE A 25 -9.30 -4.70 -31.53
CA PHE A 25 -10.16 -3.69 -30.93
C PHE A 25 -10.13 -2.36 -31.67
N ALA A 26 -9.88 -2.38 -32.99
CA ALA A 26 -9.88 -1.16 -33.80
C ALA A 26 -11.17 -0.36 -33.64
N GLY A 27 -11.04 0.92 -33.25
CA GLY A 27 -12.18 1.82 -33.00
C GLY A 27 -12.98 1.54 -31.74
N LYS A 28 -12.53 0.63 -30.86
CA LYS A 28 -13.13 0.39 -29.55
C LYS A 28 -12.44 1.23 -28.48
N THR A 29 -13.20 1.64 -27.48
CA THR A 29 -12.67 2.25 -26.24
C THR A 29 -11.92 1.18 -25.44
N VAL A 30 -10.71 1.49 -24.99
CA VAL A 30 -9.96 0.62 -24.09
C VAL A 30 -10.74 0.46 -22.79
N HIS A 31 -11.01 -0.77 -22.39
CA HIS A 31 -11.81 -1.08 -21.21
C HIS A 31 -11.09 -2.15 -20.38
N THR A 32 -10.67 -1.78 -19.19
CA THR A 32 -10.00 -2.64 -18.22
C THR A 32 -10.90 -2.88 -17.00
N ARG A 33 -10.47 -3.67 -16.07
CA ARG A 33 -11.17 -3.86 -14.79
C ARG A 33 -10.20 -4.22 -13.68
N PHE A 34 -10.48 -3.81 -12.46
CA PHE A 34 -9.83 -4.28 -11.24
C PHE A 34 -10.81 -5.18 -10.48
N PRO A 35 -10.53 -6.51 -10.35
CA PRO A 35 -11.46 -7.47 -9.75
C PRO A 35 -10.96 -8.00 -8.40
N PRO A 36 -10.96 -7.21 -7.31
CA PRO A 36 -10.50 -7.69 -6.02
C PRO A 36 -11.49 -8.69 -5.40
N GLU A 37 -10.97 -9.73 -4.72
CA GLU A 37 -11.78 -10.53 -3.81
C GLU A 37 -12.04 -9.74 -2.52
N PRO A 38 -13.31 -9.58 -2.06
CA PRO A 38 -13.64 -8.84 -0.85
C PRO A 38 -13.39 -9.67 0.43
N ASN A 39 -12.18 -10.18 0.61
CA ASN A 39 -11.76 -11.07 1.69
C ASN A 39 -10.58 -10.55 2.52
N GLY A 40 -10.27 -9.25 2.42
CA GLY A 40 -9.21 -8.57 3.15
C GLY A 40 -8.95 -7.16 2.64
N TYR A 41 -8.19 -6.40 3.42
CA TYR A 41 -7.76 -5.05 3.05
C TYR A 41 -6.76 -5.06 1.90
N LEU A 42 -6.79 -4.01 1.08
CA LEU A 42 -5.78 -3.80 0.04
C LEU A 42 -4.41 -3.50 0.67
N HIS A 43 -3.36 -3.89 -0.01
CA HIS A 43 -1.97 -3.63 0.37
C HIS A 43 -1.17 -3.10 -0.82
N ILE A 44 0.07 -2.68 -0.59
CA ILE A 44 0.94 -2.10 -1.62
C ILE A 44 1.08 -2.97 -2.88
N GLY A 45 1.00 -4.29 -2.75
CA GLY A 45 1.00 -5.21 -3.90
C GLY A 45 -0.21 -5.02 -4.83
N HIS A 46 -1.39 -4.71 -4.27
CA HIS A 46 -2.60 -4.40 -5.04
C HIS A 46 -2.50 -3.02 -5.73
N CYS A 47 -1.75 -2.07 -5.16
CA CYS A 47 -1.57 -0.75 -5.77
C CYS A 47 -0.94 -0.85 -7.15
N LYS A 48 0.01 -1.77 -7.35
CA LYS A 48 0.61 -1.98 -8.67
C LYS A 48 -0.44 -2.41 -9.70
N ALA A 49 -1.32 -3.36 -9.33
CA ALA A 49 -2.41 -3.79 -10.21
C ALA A 49 -3.42 -2.66 -10.47
N LEU A 50 -3.84 -1.93 -9.42
CA LEU A 50 -4.71 -0.76 -9.53
C LEU A 50 -4.17 0.27 -10.52
N ILE A 51 -2.89 0.62 -10.39
CA ILE A 51 -2.25 1.62 -11.26
C ILE A 51 -2.10 1.09 -12.68
N ILE A 52 -1.90 -0.22 -12.86
CA ILE A 52 -1.89 -0.82 -14.19
C ILE A 52 -3.30 -0.79 -14.80
N ASP A 53 -4.34 -1.21 -14.08
CA ASP A 53 -5.70 -1.29 -14.59
C ASP A 53 -6.32 0.10 -14.83
N PHE A 54 -6.40 0.94 -13.79
CA PHE A 54 -6.96 2.29 -13.88
C PHE A 54 -6.05 3.24 -14.68
N GLY A 55 -4.74 3.21 -14.44
CA GLY A 55 -3.79 4.08 -15.14
C GLY A 55 -3.70 3.77 -16.64
N THR A 56 -3.86 2.50 -17.05
CA THR A 56 -3.98 2.15 -18.48
C THR A 56 -5.26 2.75 -19.06
N ALA A 57 -6.40 2.62 -18.38
CA ALA A 57 -7.64 3.25 -18.82
C ALA A 57 -7.48 4.78 -18.94
N GLU A 58 -6.94 5.45 -17.91
CA GLU A 58 -6.67 6.89 -17.95
C GLU A 58 -5.79 7.29 -19.15
N LYS A 59 -4.69 6.56 -19.38
CA LYS A 59 -3.75 6.84 -20.47
C LYS A 59 -4.40 6.80 -21.86
N PHE A 60 -5.29 5.83 -22.09
CA PHE A 60 -5.95 5.65 -23.38
C PHE A 60 -7.32 6.35 -23.48
N GLY A 61 -7.69 7.18 -22.50
CA GLY A 61 -9.00 7.82 -22.43
C GLY A 61 -10.14 6.80 -22.39
N GLY A 62 -9.88 5.66 -21.77
CA GLY A 62 -10.76 4.51 -21.69
C GLY A 62 -11.55 4.42 -20.37
N LEU A 63 -12.00 3.21 -20.05
CA LEU A 63 -12.82 2.91 -18.89
C LEU A 63 -12.15 1.84 -18.03
N CYS A 64 -12.36 1.89 -16.73
CA CYS A 64 -11.98 0.80 -15.81
C CYS A 64 -13.17 0.47 -14.90
N ASN A 65 -13.54 -0.81 -14.82
CA ASN A 65 -14.58 -1.29 -13.91
C ASN A 65 -13.97 -1.70 -12.57
N LEU A 66 -14.72 -1.50 -11.49
CA LEU A 66 -14.48 -2.17 -10.22
C LEU A 66 -15.47 -3.33 -10.11
N ARG A 67 -14.98 -4.58 -10.12
CA ARG A 67 -15.81 -5.77 -9.93
C ARG A 67 -15.33 -6.54 -8.71
N MET A 68 -16.16 -6.59 -7.67
CA MET A 68 -15.91 -7.47 -6.54
C MET A 68 -16.02 -8.92 -6.99
N ASP A 69 -14.92 -9.67 -6.93
CA ASP A 69 -14.92 -11.10 -7.20
C ASP A 69 -15.44 -11.86 -5.98
N ASP A 70 -16.75 -11.92 -5.87
CA ASP A 70 -17.52 -12.60 -4.83
C ASP A 70 -18.09 -13.95 -5.31
N THR A 71 -17.40 -14.61 -6.23
CA THR A 71 -17.83 -15.92 -6.75
C THR A 71 -17.67 -17.06 -5.75
N ASN A 72 -16.84 -16.90 -4.72
CA ASN A 72 -16.62 -17.90 -3.69
C ASN A 72 -17.34 -17.54 -2.38
N PRO A 73 -18.40 -18.24 -1.96
CA PRO A 73 -19.24 -17.86 -0.82
C PRO A 73 -18.57 -17.95 0.56
N THR A 74 -17.32 -18.45 0.64
CA THR A 74 -16.72 -18.84 1.92
C THR A 74 -16.00 -17.73 2.69
N LYS A 75 -15.83 -16.50 2.17
CA LYS A 75 -14.80 -15.58 2.70
C LYS A 75 -15.14 -14.10 2.64
N GLU A 76 -16.37 -13.69 2.44
CA GLU A 76 -16.69 -12.31 2.08
C GLU A 76 -17.32 -11.52 3.23
N ASP A 77 -16.85 -10.28 3.43
CA ASP A 77 -17.36 -9.36 4.43
C ASP A 77 -17.60 -7.99 3.82
N VAL A 78 -18.73 -7.36 4.18
CA VAL A 78 -19.13 -6.02 3.74
C VAL A 78 -18.07 -4.97 4.14
N GLU A 79 -17.40 -5.14 5.28
CA GLU A 79 -16.32 -4.27 5.73
C GLU A 79 -15.19 -4.16 4.69
N PHE A 80 -14.82 -5.28 4.07
CA PHE A 80 -13.75 -5.27 3.06
C PHE A 80 -14.18 -4.60 1.75
N VAL A 81 -15.46 -4.73 1.37
CA VAL A 81 -16.00 -4.04 0.19
C VAL A 81 -15.89 -2.52 0.35
N GLU A 82 -16.30 -1.99 1.51
CA GLU A 82 -16.22 -0.55 1.79
C GLU A 82 -14.77 -0.07 1.88
N ALA A 83 -13.90 -0.84 2.55
CA ALA A 83 -12.48 -0.50 2.67
C ALA A 83 -11.77 -0.46 1.31
N ILE A 84 -12.06 -1.42 0.42
CA ILE A 84 -11.52 -1.45 -0.95
C ILE A 84 -11.93 -0.20 -1.73
N GLN A 85 -13.20 0.18 -1.68
CA GLN A 85 -13.70 1.37 -2.37
C GLN A 85 -13.02 2.64 -1.83
N GLN A 86 -12.92 2.78 -0.50
CA GLN A 86 -12.25 3.93 0.14
C GLN A 86 -10.77 4.01 -0.27
N ASP A 87 -10.08 2.89 -0.34
CA ASP A 87 -8.66 2.85 -0.70
C ASP A 87 -8.43 3.22 -2.17
N ILE A 88 -9.30 2.78 -3.08
CA ILE A 88 -9.23 3.12 -4.51
C ILE A 88 -9.47 4.62 -4.70
N HIS A 89 -10.52 5.19 -4.07
CA HIS A 89 -10.77 6.62 -4.10
C HIS A 89 -9.65 7.44 -3.47
N TRP A 90 -9.09 6.96 -2.36
CA TRP A 90 -7.94 7.61 -1.74
C TRP A 90 -6.72 7.67 -2.66
N LEU A 91 -6.48 6.64 -3.48
CA LEU A 91 -5.43 6.66 -4.50
C LEU A 91 -5.73 7.60 -5.68
N GLY A 92 -6.93 8.19 -5.73
CA GLY A 92 -7.35 9.13 -6.77
C GLY A 92 -7.98 8.47 -7.99
N PHE A 93 -8.42 7.21 -7.89
CA PHE A 93 -9.13 6.52 -8.96
C PHE A 93 -10.64 6.51 -8.71
N ASP A 94 -11.40 6.48 -9.80
CA ASP A 94 -12.85 6.43 -9.78
C ASP A 94 -13.35 5.50 -10.91
N TRP A 95 -14.30 4.67 -10.56
CA TRP A 95 -14.99 3.77 -11.51
C TRP A 95 -16.33 4.35 -12.00
N GLY A 96 -16.81 5.46 -11.44
CA GLY A 96 -18.12 6.04 -11.74
C GLY A 96 -19.26 5.10 -11.36
N ASP A 97 -20.13 4.79 -12.32
CA ASP A 97 -21.26 3.87 -12.18
C ASP A 97 -20.91 2.40 -12.50
N ARG A 98 -19.63 2.11 -12.81
CA ARG A 98 -19.16 0.80 -13.24
C ARG A 98 -18.67 -0.05 -12.05
N PHE A 99 -19.56 -0.23 -11.08
CA PHE A 99 -19.35 -1.08 -9.91
C PHE A 99 -20.18 -2.35 -10.03
N PHE A 100 -19.53 -3.51 -10.03
CA PHE A 100 -20.16 -4.80 -10.27
C PHE A 100 -19.75 -5.83 -9.20
N TYR A 101 -20.54 -6.89 -9.12
CA TYR A 101 -20.21 -8.09 -8.35
C TYR A 101 -20.22 -9.31 -9.26
N GLY A 102 -19.28 -10.22 -9.06
CA GLY A 102 -19.24 -11.48 -9.79
C GLY A 102 -20.53 -12.30 -9.59
N SER A 103 -21.10 -12.26 -8.40
CA SER A 103 -22.36 -12.93 -8.09
C SER A 103 -23.59 -12.43 -8.84
N ASP A 104 -23.55 -11.23 -9.44
CA ASP A 104 -24.64 -10.71 -10.28
C ASP A 104 -24.75 -11.48 -11.60
N TYR A 105 -23.71 -12.20 -12.00
CA TYR A 105 -23.64 -12.96 -13.24
C TYR A 105 -23.94 -14.45 -13.11
N PHE A 106 -24.23 -14.98 -11.90
CA PHE A 106 -24.42 -16.43 -11.68
C PHE A 106 -25.47 -17.06 -12.57
N GLU A 107 -26.56 -16.36 -12.90
CA GLU A 107 -27.55 -16.86 -13.84
C GLU A 107 -26.98 -17.00 -15.26
N LYS A 108 -26.18 -16.02 -15.71
CA LYS A 108 -25.51 -16.04 -17.01
C LYS A 108 -24.42 -17.11 -17.06
N ASP A 109 -23.62 -17.21 -16.01
CA ASP A 109 -22.60 -18.26 -15.89
C ASP A 109 -23.27 -19.66 -16.02
N TYR A 110 -24.43 -19.87 -15.37
CA TYR A 110 -25.19 -21.10 -15.48
C TYR A 110 -25.71 -21.34 -16.91
N GLU A 111 -26.29 -20.31 -17.56
CA GLU A 111 -26.78 -20.40 -18.95
C GLU A 111 -25.65 -20.82 -19.90
N TYR A 112 -24.46 -20.25 -19.77
CA TYR A 112 -23.28 -20.59 -20.60
C TYR A 112 -22.72 -21.98 -20.28
N ALA A 113 -22.80 -22.44 -19.02
CA ALA A 113 -22.45 -23.82 -18.68
C ALA A 113 -23.40 -24.82 -19.34
N VAL A 114 -24.72 -24.54 -19.35
CA VAL A 114 -25.73 -25.33 -20.08
C VAL A 114 -25.46 -25.31 -21.59
N GLU A 115 -25.04 -24.18 -22.15
CA GLU A 115 -24.65 -24.07 -23.55
C GLU A 115 -23.48 -25.01 -23.90
N LEU A 116 -22.43 -25.06 -23.05
CA LEU A 116 -21.31 -25.99 -23.23
C LEU A 116 -21.75 -27.46 -23.19
N ILE A 117 -22.65 -27.82 -22.26
CA ILE A 117 -23.20 -29.19 -22.19
C ILE A 117 -23.93 -29.51 -23.49
N LYS A 118 -24.81 -28.64 -23.99
CA LYS A 118 -25.56 -28.82 -25.23
C LYS A 118 -24.65 -28.97 -26.45
N LYS A 119 -23.48 -28.31 -26.44
CA LYS A 119 -22.45 -28.45 -27.48
C LYS A 119 -21.61 -29.73 -27.30
N GLY A 120 -21.80 -30.52 -26.27
CA GLY A 120 -20.98 -31.68 -25.95
C GLY A 120 -19.56 -31.32 -25.48
N LEU A 121 -19.39 -30.09 -25.01
CA LEU A 121 -18.10 -29.51 -24.54
C LEU A 121 -18.00 -29.46 -23.01
N ALA A 122 -18.97 -29.98 -22.28
CA ALA A 122 -18.90 -30.16 -20.82
C ALA A 122 -19.65 -31.42 -20.39
N TYR A 123 -19.24 -32.01 -19.28
CA TYR A 123 -19.85 -33.21 -18.71
C TYR A 123 -19.81 -33.19 -17.19
N VAL A 124 -20.81 -33.84 -16.56
CA VAL A 124 -20.87 -34.03 -15.11
C VAL A 124 -20.00 -35.22 -14.72
N CYS A 125 -19.11 -35.00 -13.76
CA CYS A 125 -18.14 -35.99 -13.27
C CYS A 125 -18.39 -36.31 -11.81
N GLU A 126 -18.30 -37.62 -11.47
CA GLU A 126 -18.52 -38.14 -10.13
C GLU A 126 -17.21 -38.42 -9.37
N LEU A 127 -16.06 -38.20 -10.00
CA LEU A 127 -14.77 -38.44 -9.34
C LEU A 127 -14.55 -37.47 -8.19
N THR A 128 -14.20 -38.00 -7.02
CA THR A 128 -13.69 -37.15 -5.93
C THR A 128 -12.34 -36.53 -6.28
N PRO A 129 -11.91 -35.45 -5.58
CA PRO A 129 -10.58 -34.88 -5.81
C PRO A 129 -9.44 -35.90 -5.71
N GLU A 130 -9.53 -36.87 -4.80
CA GLU A 130 -8.55 -37.93 -4.61
C GLU A 130 -8.55 -38.89 -5.81
N GLN A 131 -9.72 -39.40 -6.20
CA GLN A 131 -9.88 -40.24 -7.38
C GLN A 131 -9.41 -39.51 -8.64
N PHE A 132 -9.73 -38.23 -8.76
CA PHE A 132 -9.31 -37.45 -9.91
C PHE A 132 -7.78 -37.33 -10.01
N LYS A 133 -7.04 -37.26 -8.90
CA LYS A 133 -5.57 -37.29 -8.93
C LYS A 133 -5.05 -38.58 -9.56
N GLU A 134 -5.67 -39.71 -9.28
CA GLU A 134 -5.29 -40.99 -9.89
C GLU A 134 -5.62 -41.03 -11.38
N TYR A 135 -6.77 -40.50 -11.80
CA TYR A 135 -7.20 -40.43 -13.19
C TYR A 135 -6.57 -39.27 -13.99
N ARG A 136 -6.01 -38.26 -13.31
CA ARG A 136 -5.42 -37.07 -13.96
C ARG A 136 -4.21 -37.39 -14.83
N GLY A 137 -3.55 -38.53 -14.57
CA GLY A 137 -2.31 -38.88 -15.23
C GLY A 137 -1.14 -37.97 -14.84
N ASP A 138 -0.07 -38.10 -15.58
CA ASP A 138 1.13 -37.25 -15.49
C ASP A 138 1.41 -36.57 -16.83
N LEU A 139 2.59 -35.96 -16.98
CA LEU A 139 2.96 -35.28 -18.25
C LEU A 139 3.00 -36.22 -19.46
N THR A 140 3.15 -37.53 -19.25
CA THR A 140 3.29 -38.56 -20.27
C THR A 140 2.06 -39.43 -20.44
N THR A 141 1.21 -39.50 -19.40
CA THR A 141 0.01 -40.36 -19.36
C THR A 141 -1.25 -39.50 -19.35
N PRO A 142 -2.11 -39.54 -20.38
CA PRO A 142 -3.36 -38.80 -20.41
C PRO A 142 -4.29 -39.21 -19.27
N ALA A 143 -5.05 -38.24 -18.73
CA ALA A 143 -6.13 -38.53 -17.82
C ALA A 143 -7.31 -39.17 -18.59
N VAL A 144 -8.04 -40.10 -17.96
CA VAL A 144 -9.27 -40.66 -18.53
C VAL A 144 -10.34 -40.67 -17.48
N SER A 145 -11.41 -39.87 -17.66
CA SER A 145 -12.59 -39.94 -16.79
C SER A 145 -13.60 -40.92 -17.39
N PRO A 146 -14.13 -41.87 -16.60
CA PRO A 146 -15.17 -42.78 -17.08
C PRO A 146 -16.50 -42.06 -17.41
N TYR A 147 -16.67 -40.82 -17.00
CA TYR A 147 -17.89 -40.02 -17.20
C TYR A 147 -17.80 -39.07 -18.40
N ARG A 148 -16.66 -39.01 -19.10
CA ARG A 148 -16.38 -38.05 -20.17
C ARG A 148 -17.32 -38.16 -21.36
N ASP A 149 -17.78 -39.36 -21.64
CA ASP A 149 -18.64 -39.65 -22.81
C ASP A 149 -20.11 -39.88 -22.38
N ARG A 150 -20.53 -39.40 -21.21
CA ARG A 150 -21.92 -39.39 -20.76
C ARG A 150 -22.79 -38.63 -21.78
N PRO A 151 -24.03 -39.16 -22.10
CA PRO A 151 -24.94 -38.48 -23.03
C PRO A 151 -25.28 -37.06 -22.60
N ILE A 152 -25.54 -36.19 -23.58
CA ILE A 152 -25.83 -34.76 -23.36
C ILE A 152 -27.06 -34.61 -22.46
N GLU A 153 -28.11 -35.37 -22.73
CA GLU A 153 -29.38 -35.35 -21.98
C GLU A 153 -29.17 -35.70 -20.51
N GLU A 154 -28.35 -36.70 -20.20
CA GLU A 154 -28.01 -37.11 -18.85
C GLU A 154 -27.17 -36.04 -18.13
N ASN A 155 -26.22 -35.41 -18.82
CA ASN A 155 -25.45 -34.31 -18.27
C ASN A 155 -26.34 -33.09 -17.95
N LEU A 156 -27.32 -32.78 -18.80
CA LEU A 156 -28.27 -31.69 -18.57
C LEU A 156 -29.15 -31.99 -17.34
N ASP A 157 -29.72 -33.21 -17.24
CA ASP A 157 -30.52 -33.64 -16.07
C ASP A 157 -29.71 -33.54 -14.78
N LEU A 158 -28.51 -34.10 -14.77
CA LEU A 158 -27.65 -34.05 -13.58
C LEU A 158 -27.26 -32.64 -13.18
N PHE A 159 -26.93 -31.77 -14.15
CA PHE A 159 -26.53 -30.40 -13.86
C PHE A 159 -27.69 -29.54 -13.33
N GLU A 160 -28.92 -29.76 -13.84
CA GLU A 160 -30.12 -29.13 -13.31
C GLU A 160 -30.41 -29.61 -11.87
N ARG A 161 -30.26 -30.89 -11.60
CA ARG A 161 -30.43 -31.48 -10.25
C ARG A 161 -29.36 -31.01 -9.28
N MET A 162 -28.11 -30.77 -9.77
CA MET A 162 -27.07 -30.11 -8.97
C MET A 162 -27.52 -28.71 -8.55
N LYS A 163 -28.07 -27.90 -9.50
CA LYS A 163 -28.61 -26.55 -9.21
C LYS A 163 -29.74 -26.59 -8.20
N ASN A 164 -30.61 -27.64 -8.27
CA ASN A 164 -31.75 -27.80 -7.39
C ASN A 164 -31.41 -28.33 -5.98
N GLY A 165 -30.11 -28.58 -5.71
CA GLY A 165 -29.64 -28.99 -4.37
C GLY A 165 -29.92 -30.46 -4.01
N GLU A 166 -30.13 -31.34 -5.00
CA GLU A 166 -30.42 -32.74 -4.75
C GLU A 166 -29.19 -33.56 -4.28
N PHE A 167 -28.00 -33.01 -4.39
CA PHE A 167 -26.75 -33.72 -4.11
C PHE A 167 -25.90 -32.99 -3.05
N GLU A 168 -25.20 -33.78 -2.25
CA GLU A 168 -24.28 -33.28 -1.23
C GLU A 168 -23.05 -32.60 -1.85
N ASP A 169 -22.36 -31.77 -1.05
CA ASP A 169 -21.11 -31.10 -1.41
C ASP A 169 -20.09 -32.11 -1.96
N ASN A 170 -19.40 -31.72 -3.01
CA ASN A 170 -18.37 -32.51 -3.69
C ASN A 170 -18.84 -33.83 -4.34
N LYS A 171 -20.14 -34.12 -4.37
CA LYS A 171 -20.65 -35.35 -5.00
C LYS A 171 -20.46 -35.32 -6.51
N TYR A 172 -20.73 -34.16 -7.14
CA TYR A 172 -20.57 -33.94 -8.57
C TYR A 172 -19.82 -32.63 -8.85
N THR A 173 -19.12 -32.62 -9.98
CA THR A 173 -18.55 -31.41 -10.58
C THR A 173 -18.90 -31.36 -12.06
N LEU A 174 -19.04 -30.14 -12.61
CA LEU A 174 -19.09 -29.98 -14.07
C LEU A 174 -17.68 -29.72 -14.57
N ARG A 175 -17.27 -30.45 -15.60
CA ARG A 175 -15.95 -30.31 -16.24
C ARG A 175 -16.08 -29.88 -17.69
N ALA A 176 -15.20 -29.00 -18.13
CA ALA A 176 -15.02 -28.74 -19.55
C ALA A 176 -14.38 -29.96 -20.24
N LYS A 177 -14.81 -30.27 -21.47
CA LYS A 177 -14.29 -31.38 -22.31
C LYS A 177 -13.30 -30.80 -23.32
N ILE A 178 -12.01 -30.81 -22.98
CA ILE A 178 -10.95 -30.15 -23.76
C ILE A 178 -9.94 -31.18 -24.27
N ASP A 179 -8.74 -31.26 -23.68
CA ASP A 179 -7.65 -32.13 -24.11
C ASP A 179 -6.96 -32.80 -22.91
N LEU A 180 -7.22 -34.11 -22.76
CA LEU A 180 -6.65 -34.91 -21.69
C LEU A 180 -5.13 -35.11 -21.79
N ALA A 181 -4.56 -34.91 -23.00
CA ALA A 181 -3.13 -35.06 -23.28
C ALA A 181 -2.35 -33.74 -23.22
N SER A 182 -3.02 -32.62 -22.96
CA SER A 182 -2.38 -31.30 -22.89
C SER A 182 -1.19 -31.27 -21.92
N GLY A 183 -0.09 -30.64 -22.31
CA GLY A 183 1.02 -30.32 -21.41
C GLY A 183 0.64 -29.32 -20.30
N ASN A 184 -0.42 -28.54 -20.50
CA ASN A 184 -0.99 -27.65 -19.51
C ASN A 184 -2.12 -28.33 -18.75
N PHE A 185 -1.92 -28.56 -17.45
CA PHE A 185 -2.91 -29.22 -16.61
C PHE A 185 -4.25 -28.48 -16.51
N ASN A 186 -4.26 -27.14 -16.69
CA ASN A 186 -5.47 -26.34 -16.72
C ASN A 186 -6.37 -26.65 -17.93
N MET A 187 -5.83 -27.32 -18.95
CA MET A 187 -6.55 -27.73 -20.17
C MET A 187 -7.00 -29.18 -20.14
N ARG A 188 -6.66 -29.95 -19.08
CA ARG A 188 -7.05 -31.37 -18.94
C ARG A 188 -8.40 -31.49 -18.25
N ASP A 189 -9.46 -31.25 -19.00
CA ASP A 189 -10.86 -31.32 -18.52
C ASP A 189 -11.05 -30.65 -17.14
N PRO A 190 -10.77 -29.33 -17.02
CA PRO A 190 -10.85 -28.62 -15.74
C PRO A 190 -12.27 -28.59 -15.18
N VAL A 191 -12.38 -28.53 -13.86
CA VAL A 191 -13.65 -28.26 -13.20
C VAL A 191 -14.07 -26.82 -13.48
N ILE A 192 -15.31 -26.62 -13.92
CA ILE A 192 -15.91 -25.32 -14.19
C ILE A 192 -17.06 -24.99 -13.24
N TYR A 193 -17.69 -26.00 -12.59
CA TYR A 193 -18.69 -25.84 -11.53
C TYR A 193 -18.50 -26.87 -10.43
N ARG A 194 -18.83 -26.47 -9.18
CA ARG A 194 -18.84 -27.34 -8.00
C ARG A 194 -20.09 -27.14 -7.16
N ILE A 195 -20.47 -28.15 -6.38
CA ILE A 195 -21.55 -28.08 -5.39
C ILE A 195 -20.99 -27.55 -4.07
N ARG A 196 -21.64 -26.53 -3.49
CA ARG A 196 -21.38 -25.98 -2.17
C ARG A 196 -22.68 -25.45 -1.55
N HIS A 197 -23.14 -26.07 -0.48
CA HIS A 197 -24.29 -25.60 0.30
C HIS A 197 -23.80 -24.58 1.32
N MET A 198 -23.71 -23.32 0.91
CA MET A 198 -23.27 -22.20 1.74
C MET A 198 -24.09 -20.96 1.46
N HIS A 199 -24.39 -20.23 2.53
CA HIS A 199 -25.00 -18.91 2.41
C HIS A 199 -24.04 -17.93 1.72
N HIS A 200 -24.50 -17.27 0.68
CA HIS A 200 -23.75 -16.22 -0.02
C HIS A 200 -24.18 -14.85 0.48
N HIS A 201 -23.24 -13.95 0.79
CA HIS A 201 -23.53 -12.65 1.41
C HIS A 201 -24.52 -11.77 0.63
N ARG A 202 -24.63 -11.93 -0.71
CA ARG A 202 -25.56 -11.19 -1.58
C ARG A 202 -26.69 -12.05 -2.13
N GLN A 203 -26.39 -13.27 -2.52
CA GLN A 203 -27.36 -14.16 -3.17
C GLN A 203 -28.15 -15.04 -2.17
N GLY A 204 -27.78 -15.00 -0.88
CA GLY A 204 -28.42 -15.82 0.14
C GLY A 204 -28.24 -17.31 -0.14
N ASP A 205 -29.33 -18.06 -0.01
CA ASP A 205 -29.37 -19.53 -0.23
C ASP A 205 -29.92 -19.89 -1.61
N LYS A 206 -29.95 -18.93 -2.57
CA LYS A 206 -30.47 -19.16 -3.93
C LYS A 206 -29.65 -20.18 -4.70
N TRP A 207 -28.33 -20.24 -4.46
CA TRP A 207 -27.40 -21.08 -5.18
C TRP A 207 -26.74 -22.11 -4.25
N CYS A 208 -26.57 -23.32 -4.74
CA CYS A 208 -25.77 -24.37 -4.12
C CYS A 208 -24.71 -24.94 -5.07
N ILE A 209 -24.65 -24.42 -6.31
CA ILE A 209 -23.56 -24.64 -7.24
C ILE A 209 -22.89 -23.31 -7.58
N TYR A 210 -21.59 -23.32 -7.70
CA TYR A 210 -20.79 -22.13 -7.94
C TYR A 210 -19.80 -22.35 -9.08
N PRO A 211 -19.66 -21.37 -9.99
CA PRO A 211 -18.67 -21.46 -11.04
C PRO A 211 -17.25 -21.34 -10.45
N MET A 212 -16.32 -21.99 -11.12
CA MET A 212 -14.90 -21.81 -10.83
C MET A 212 -14.41 -20.51 -11.48
N TYR A 213 -13.38 -19.90 -10.89
CA TYR A 213 -12.77 -18.66 -11.35
C TYR A 213 -12.49 -18.67 -12.85
N ASP A 214 -11.82 -19.72 -13.34
CA ASP A 214 -11.40 -19.82 -14.76
C ASP A 214 -12.58 -19.91 -15.75
N PHE A 215 -13.78 -20.17 -15.27
CA PHE A 215 -14.99 -20.17 -16.09
C PHE A 215 -15.78 -18.87 -15.96
N ALA A 216 -16.01 -18.39 -14.75
CA ALA A 216 -16.79 -17.18 -14.50
C ALA A 216 -16.09 -15.92 -15.00
N HIS A 217 -14.80 -15.78 -14.72
CA HIS A 217 -14.04 -14.56 -14.96
C HIS A 217 -13.98 -14.14 -16.45
N PRO A 218 -13.66 -15.03 -17.41
CA PRO A 218 -13.71 -14.67 -18.83
C PRO A 218 -15.11 -14.30 -19.33
N ILE A 219 -16.15 -14.95 -18.82
CA ILE A 219 -17.55 -14.64 -19.14
C ILE A 219 -17.93 -13.26 -18.65
N GLN A 220 -17.62 -12.95 -17.39
CA GLN A 220 -17.91 -11.66 -16.77
C GLN A 220 -17.15 -10.52 -17.46
N ASP A 221 -15.88 -10.73 -17.80
CA ASP A 221 -15.11 -9.77 -18.59
C ASP A 221 -15.79 -9.50 -19.95
N ALA A 222 -16.23 -10.53 -20.62
CA ALA A 222 -16.91 -10.40 -21.93
C ALA A 222 -18.28 -9.71 -21.81
N LEU A 223 -19.06 -10.00 -20.77
CA LEU A 223 -20.36 -9.37 -20.51
C LEU A 223 -20.24 -7.88 -20.17
N GLU A 224 -19.17 -7.50 -19.48
CA GLU A 224 -18.87 -6.11 -19.16
C GLU A 224 -18.21 -5.34 -20.32
N GLY A 225 -17.91 -6.00 -21.43
CA GLY A 225 -17.29 -5.36 -22.60
C GLY A 225 -15.81 -5.01 -22.40
N ILE A 226 -15.13 -5.73 -21.50
CA ILE A 226 -13.70 -5.56 -21.27
C ILE A 226 -12.94 -5.88 -22.54
N THR A 227 -12.01 -5.01 -22.93
CA THR A 227 -11.12 -5.24 -24.06
C THR A 227 -9.83 -5.93 -23.65
N HIS A 228 -9.23 -5.47 -22.56
CA HIS A 228 -7.95 -5.96 -22.06
C HIS A 228 -8.09 -6.39 -20.59
N SER A 229 -7.97 -7.69 -20.37
CA SER A 229 -8.01 -8.36 -19.08
C SER A 229 -6.59 -8.43 -18.51
N LEU A 230 -6.21 -7.45 -17.68
CA LEU A 230 -4.87 -7.37 -17.12
C LEU A 230 -4.82 -8.16 -15.80
N CYS A 231 -3.82 -9.02 -15.63
CA CYS A 231 -3.71 -9.87 -14.44
C CYS A 231 -2.25 -10.21 -14.10
N SER A 232 -2.02 -10.87 -12.95
CA SER A 232 -0.67 -11.27 -12.56
C SER A 232 -0.20 -12.54 -13.29
N LEU A 233 1.15 -12.72 -13.38
CA LEU A 233 1.81 -13.85 -14.07
C LEU A 233 1.36 -15.24 -13.61
N GLU A 234 0.79 -15.38 -12.42
CA GLU A 234 0.25 -16.66 -11.97
C GLU A 234 -0.85 -17.20 -12.85
N PHE A 235 -1.53 -16.33 -13.61
CA PHE A 235 -2.60 -16.68 -14.55
C PHE A 235 -2.09 -16.94 -15.98
N GLU A 236 -0.79 -16.90 -16.24
CA GLU A 236 -0.25 -17.16 -17.59
C GLU A 236 -0.64 -18.56 -18.09
N ASN A 237 -0.53 -19.57 -17.23
CA ASN A 237 -0.96 -20.93 -17.59
C ASN A 237 -2.48 -21.11 -17.61
N HIS A 238 -3.25 -20.17 -17.11
CA HIS A 238 -4.73 -20.15 -17.17
C HIS A 238 -5.24 -19.47 -18.44
N ARG A 239 -4.45 -18.61 -19.10
CA ARG A 239 -4.86 -17.91 -20.33
C ARG A 239 -5.39 -18.82 -21.44
N PRO A 240 -4.82 -20.02 -21.71
CA PRO A 240 -5.39 -20.92 -22.71
C PRO A 240 -6.84 -21.34 -22.37
N LEU A 241 -7.14 -21.56 -21.08
CA LEU A 241 -8.50 -21.88 -20.64
C LEU A 241 -9.42 -20.64 -20.73
N TYR A 242 -8.95 -19.46 -20.36
CA TYR A 242 -9.66 -18.20 -20.54
C TYR A 242 -10.10 -18.02 -22.01
N ASN A 243 -9.17 -18.17 -22.96
CA ASN A 243 -9.44 -18.07 -24.39
C ASN A 243 -10.43 -19.14 -24.84
N TRP A 244 -10.24 -20.39 -24.41
CA TRP A 244 -11.13 -21.49 -24.73
C TRP A 244 -12.57 -21.20 -24.30
N VAL A 245 -12.78 -20.66 -23.11
CA VAL A 245 -14.12 -20.32 -22.61
C VAL A 245 -14.80 -19.30 -23.52
N VAL A 246 -14.17 -18.14 -23.78
CA VAL A 246 -14.77 -17.08 -24.61
C VAL A 246 -14.97 -17.49 -26.08
N GLU A 247 -14.18 -18.44 -26.58
CA GLU A 247 -14.31 -18.98 -27.95
C GLU A 247 -15.48 -19.98 -28.08
N HIS A 248 -15.89 -20.64 -26.99
CA HIS A 248 -16.86 -21.72 -27.02
C HIS A 248 -18.24 -21.38 -26.45
N VAL A 249 -18.39 -20.21 -25.81
CA VAL A 249 -19.69 -19.70 -25.35
C VAL A 249 -20.09 -18.45 -26.15
N SER A 250 -21.40 -18.16 -26.22
CA SER A 250 -21.95 -17.08 -27.06
C SER A 250 -21.86 -15.73 -26.37
N VAL A 251 -20.66 -15.33 -25.94
CA VAL A 251 -20.40 -14.02 -25.29
C VAL A 251 -20.31 -12.87 -26.29
N PRO A 252 -20.60 -11.61 -25.87
CA PRO A 252 -20.67 -10.46 -26.77
C PRO A 252 -19.31 -9.95 -27.27
N CYS A 253 -18.21 -10.27 -26.58
CA CYS A 253 -16.85 -9.90 -26.99
C CYS A 253 -15.83 -10.92 -26.50
N HIS A 254 -14.60 -10.86 -27.03
CA HIS A 254 -13.49 -11.73 -26.67
C HIS A 254 -12.35 -10.86 -26.10
N PRO A 255 -12.28 -10.66 -24.78
CA PRO A 255 -11.23 -9.88 -24.17
C PRO A 255 -9.84 -10.51 -24.37
N ARG A 256 -8.80 -9.69 -24.45
CA ARG A 256 -7.40 -10.15 -24.48
C ARG A 256 -6.82 -10.17 -23.07
N GLN A 257 -6.45 -11.35 -22.57
CA GLN A 257 -5.73 -11.46 -21.30
C GLN A 257 -4.25 -11.16 -21.49
N ILE A 258 -3.69 -10.31 -20.60
CA ILE A 258 -2.27 -9.92 -20.59
C ILE A 258 -1.77 -9.99 -19.14
N GLU A 259 -0.66 -10.71 -18.93
CA GLU A 259 -0.10 -10.91 -17.59
C GLU A 259 1.13 -10.04 -17.35
N PHE A 260 1.27 -9.61 -16.07
CA PHE A 260 2.41 -8.85 -15.57
C PHE A 260 2.93 -9.41 -14.24
N ALA A 261 4.20 -9.16 -13.95
CA ALA A 261 4.82 -9.60 -12.70
C ALA A 261 4.25 -8.84 -11.50
N ARG A 262 3.95 -9.58 -10.41
CA ARG A 262 3.56 -9.01 -9.13
C ARG A 262 4.64 -8.10 -8.56
N LEU A 263 4.25 -7.19 -7.68
CA LEU A 263 5.19 -6.44 -6.85
C LEU A 263 5.78 -7.37 -5.79
N GLY A 264 7.09 -7.56 -5.83
CA GLY A 264 7.87 -8.04 -4.69
C GLY A 264 8.52 -6.84 -3.98
N ILE A 265 8.49 -6.83 -2.66
CA ILE A 265 9.13 -5.80 -1.84
C ILE A 265 9.81 -6.48 -0.66
N ASP A 266 11.03 -6.07 -0.35
CA ASP A 266 11.79 -6.66 0.76
C ASP A 266 11.24 -6.24 2.13
N HIS A 267 11.70 -6.91 3.20
CA HIS A 267 11.30 -6.67 4.60
C HIS A 267 9.77 -6.69 4.82
N THR A 268 9.00 -7.36 3.94
CA THR A 268 7.54 -7.29 3.93
C THR A 268 6.93 -8.62 3.52
N VAL A 269 5.78 -8.97 4.10
CA VAL A 269 4.91 -10.05 3.64
C VAL A 269 3.66 -9.47 3.00
N LEU A 270 3.23 -10.03 1.85
CA LEU A 270 2.04 -9.59 1.12
C LEU A 270 0.93 -10.67 1.08
N SER A 271 1.19 -11.85 1.61
CA SER A 271 0.21 -12.92 1.70
C SER A 271 -0.89 -12.57 2.71
N LYS A 272 -2.16 -12.53 2.28
CA LYS A 272 -3.33 -12.27 3.14
C LYS A 272 -3.35 -13.16 4.38
N ARG A 273 -3.00 -14.46 4.23
CA ARG A 273 -2.92 -15.39 5.36
C ARG A 273 -1.89 -14.95 6.41
N LYS A 274 -0.70 -14.52 5.98
CA LYS A 274 0.35 -14.05 6.88
C LYS A 274 -0.02 -12.72 7.54
N LEU A 275 -0.59 -11.77 6.77
CA LEU A 275 -1.08 -10.50 7.32
C LEU A 275 -2.18 -10.71 8.37
N ARG A 276 -3.12 -11.61 8.11
CA ARG A 276 -4.16 -12.00 9.09
C ARG A 276 -3.55 -12.60 10.35
N ALA A 277 -2.56 -13.48 10.21
CA ALA A 277 -1.86 -14.08 11.35
C ALA A 277 -1.15 -13.04 12.22
N LEU A 278 -0.61 -11.96 11.65
CA LEU A 278 -0.02 -10.84 12.42
C LEU A 278 -1.07 -10.11 13.26
N VAL A 279 -2.26 -9.88 12.69
CA VAL A 279 -3.37 -9.20 13.39
C VAL A 279 -3.97 -10.10 14.47
N GLU A 280 -4.31 -11.34 14.14
CA GLU A 280 -4.91 -12.29 15.07
C GLU A 280 -3.95 -12.72 16.19
N GLY A 281 -2.66 -12.76 15.89
CA GLY A 281 -1.59 -13.07 16.85
C GLY A 281 -1.18 -11.88 17.74
N GLY A 282 -1.77 -10.67 17.54
CA GLY A 282 -1.45 -9.47 18.32
C GLY A 282 -0.05 -8.92 18.09
N GLN A 283 0.62 -9.28 16.99
CA GLN A 283 1.93 -8.75 16.62
C GLN A 283 1.86 -7.29 16.15
N VAL A 284 0.70 -6.89 15.67
CA VAL A 284 0.35 -5.53 15.25
C VAL A 284 -1.00 -5.15 15.87
N SER A 285 -1.29 -3.85 15.97
CA SER A 285 -2.51 -3.33 16.61
C SER A 285 -3.80 -3.55 15.81
N GLY A 286 -3.69 -3.93 14.54
CA GLY A 286 -4.81 -4.16 13.62
C GLY A 286 -4.39 -4.04 12.18
N TRP A 287 -5.35 -4.10 11.28
CA TRP A 287 -5.11 -3.97 9.83
C TRP A 287 -4.58 -2.58 9.44
N ASP A 288 -4.90 -1.55 10.23
CA ASP A 288 -4.46 -0.16 10.06
C ASP A 288 -3.19 0.18 10.86
N ASP A 289 -2.49 -0.81 11.40
CA ASP A 289 -1.20 -0.58 12.06
C ASP A 289 -0.22 0.08 11.08
N PRO A 290 0.43 1.21 11.45
CA PRO A 290 1.37 1.91 10.56
C PRO A 290 2.59 1.09 10.09
N ARG A 291 2.83 -0.08 10.65
CA ARG A 291 3.87 -1.03 10.22
C ARG A 291 3.39 -2.01 9.15
N MET A 292 2.07 -2.10 8.96
CA MET A 292 1.46 -3.00 7.98
C MET A 292 1.60 -2.44 6.55
N PRO A 293 1.77 -3.29 5.54
CA PRO A 293 1.81 -2.88 4.14
C PRO A 293 0.41 -2.62 3.54
N THR A 294 -0.64 -2.66 4.35
CA THR A 294 -2.01 -2.35 3.97
C THR A 294 -2.14 -0.86 3.64
N LEU A 295 -3.03 -0.50 2.71
CA LEU A 295 -3.24 0.90 2.34
C LEU A 295 -3.77 1.72 3.51
N CYS A 296 -4.67 1.17 4.33
CA CYS A 296 -5.15 1.83 5.54
C CYS A 296 -4.02 2.06 6.56
N GLY A 297 -3.09 1.11 6.74
CA GLY A 297 -1.92 1.26 7.61
C GLY A 297 -0.93 2.30 7.06
N MET A 298 -0.65 2.26 5.77
CA MET A 298 0.23 3.22 5.11
C MET A 298 -0.36 4.65 5.17
N ARG A 299 -1.66 4.82 4.93
CA ARG A 299 -2.36 6.10 5.06
C ARG A 299 -2.28 6.64 6.48
N ARG A 300 -2.49 5.81 7.50
CA ARG A 300 -2.36 6.17 8.91
C ARG A 300 -0.93 6.57 9.28
N ARG A 301 0.08 5.94 8.65
CA ARG A 301 1.50 6.31 8.81
C ARG A 301 1.85 7.64 8.13
N GLY A 302 1.02 8.14 7.22
CA GLY A 302 1.23 9.40 6.51
C GLY A 302 1.80 9.25 5.09
N TYR A 303 1.66 8.06 4.47
CA TYR A 303 1.88 7.92 3.03
C TYR A 303 0.84 8.70 2.25
N THR A 304 1.24 9.27 1.14
CA THR A 304 0.37 10.03 0.25
C THR A 304 0.00 9.23 -1.00
N PRO A 305 -1.16 9.46 -1.60
CA PRO A 305 -1.51 8.85 -2.89
C PRO A 305 -0.45 9.11 -3.96
N LYS A 306 0.06 10.34 -4.04
CA LYS A 306 1.09 10.74 -5.01
C LYS A 306 2.37 9.93 -4.83
N SER A 307 2.83 9.71 -3.59
CA SER A 307 4.04 8.92 -3.33
C SER A 307 3.91 7.47 -3.75
N ILE A 308 2.74 6.85 -3.51
CA ILE A 308 2.45 5.46 -3.88
C ILE A 308 2.32 5.31 -5.41
N ARG A 309 1.62 6.23 -6.07
CA ARG A 309 1.51 6.24 -7.54
C ARG A 309 2.90 6.40 -8.18
N ASN A 310 3.69 7.38 -7.74
CA ASN A 310 5.05 7.60 -8.21
C ASN A 310 5.94 6.35 -8.00
N PHE A 311 5.85 5.69 -6.84
CA PHE A 311 6.59 4.46 -6.58
C PHE A 311 6.21 3.36 -7.60
N CYS A 312 4.93 3.06 -7.79
CA CYS A 312 4.49 2.02 -8.70
C CYS A 312 4.81 2.32 -10.17
N GLU A 313 4.68 3.58 -10.59
CA GLU A 313 5.05 4.04 -11.94
C GLU A 313 6.54 3.84 -12.21
N ARG A 314 7.40 4.18 -11.25
CA ARG A 314 8.87 4.02 -11.35
C ARG A 314 9.33 2.58 -11.26
N VAL A 315 8.63 1.74 -10.50
CA VAL A 315 8.83 0.28 -10.52
C VAL A 315 8.52 -0.29 -11.90
N GLY A 316 7.52 0.27 -12.57
CA GLY A 316 7.11 -0.09 -13.92
C GLY A 316 6.47 -1.48 -14.03
N VAL A 317 6.30 -1.91 -15.27
CA VAL A 317 5.65 -3.18 -15.62
C VAL A 317 6.67 -4.14 -16.23
N ALA A 318 6.78 -5.34 -15.66
CA ALA A 318 7.73 -6.36 -16.08
C ALA A 318 7.03 -7.73 -16.27
N LYS A 319 7.65 -8.61 -17.07
CA LYS A 319 7.24 -10.01 -17.26
C LYS A 319 7.99 -11.00 -16.35
N SER A 320 8.96 -10.52 -15.59
CA SER A 320 9.72 -11.35 -14.63
C SER A 320 9.59 -10.80 -13.22
N PRO A 321 9.42 -11.67 -12.20
CA PRO A 321 9.40 -11.26 -10.81
C PRO A 321 10.70 -10.56 -10.42
N ASN A 322 10.60 -9.50 -9.64
CA ASN A 322 11.72 -8.80 -9.02
C ASN A 322 11.33 -8.35 -7.61
N THR A 323 12.31 -8.19 -6.74
CA THR A 323 12.11 -7.65 -5.40
C THR A 323 12.65 -6.23 -5.35
N ILE A 324 11.79 -5.29 -4.99
CA ILE A 324 12.09 -3.86 -4.88
C ILE A 324 12.46 -3.56 -3.43
N PRO A 325 13.55 -2.80 -3.16
CA PRO A 325 13.87 -2.38 -1.80
C PRO A 325 12.75 -1.53 -1.18
N TYR A 326 12.35 -1.82 0.06
CA TYR A 326 11.40 -0.99 0.82
C TYR A 326 11.89 0.47 0.93
N ALA A 327 13.21 0.65 1.02
CA ALA A 327 13.85 1.95 1.01
C ALA A 327 13.49 2.81 -0.22
N PHE A 328 13.17 2.18 -1.38
CA PHE A 328 12.73 2.92 -2.56
C PHE A 328 11.31 3.48 -2.40
N LEU A 329 10.41 2.75 -1.73
CA LEU A 329 9.08 3.24 -1.38
C LEU A 329 9.19 4.46 -0.43
N GLU A 330 10.07 4.36 0.58
CA GLU A 330 10.37 5.49 1.48
C GLU A 330 11.01 6.68 0.76
N TYR A 331 11.85 6.41 -0.23
CA TYR A 331 12.44 7.45 -1.08
C TYR A 331 11.35 8.23 -1.83
N CYS A 332 10.39 7.55 -2.46
CA CYS A 332 9.29 8.21 -3.17
C CYS A 332 8.39 9.04 -2.22
N LEU A 333 8.16 8.56 -1.00
CA LEU A 333 7.45 9.32 0.02
C LEU A 333 8.24 10.58 0.42
N ARG A 334 9.53 10.45 0.61
CA ARG A 334 10.42 11.55 1.02
C ARG A 334 10.49 12.64 -0.04
N GLU A 335 10.52 12.29 -1.32
CA GLU A 335 10.45 13.24 -2.43
C GLU A 335 9.16 14.07 -2.37
N ASP A 336 8.00 13.41 -2.23
CA ASP A 336 6.71 14.10 -2.18
C ASP A 336 6.59 15.00 -0.94
N LEU A 337 6.95 14.48 0.24
CA LEU A 337 6.86 15.24 1.49
C LEU A 337 7.88 16.40 1.55
N ASN A 338 9.01 16.30 0.83
CA ASN A 338 9.94 17.42 0.73
C ASN A 338 9.32 18.61 -0.01
N GLU A 339 8.45 18.38 -0.96
CA GLU A 339 7.74 19.44 -1.69
C GLU A 339 6.55 19.99 -0.89
N THR A 340 5.81 19.11 -0.19
CA THR A 340 4.48 19.42 0.30
C THR A 340 4.36 19.67 1.81
N ALA A 341 5.25 19.08 2.63
CA ALA A 341 5.12 19.13 4.08
C ALA A 341 5.51 20.49 4.68
N THR A 342 4.71 20.98 5.63
CA THR A 342 5.04 22.18 6.40
C THR A 342 6.24 21.91 7.32
N ARG A 343 7.26 22.80 7.30
CA ARG A 343 8.42 22.71 8.18
C ARG A 343 8.08 23.29 9.54
N VAL A 344 8.19 22.47 10.57
CA VAL A 344 7.88 22.86 11.95
C VAL A 344 9.02 22.45 12.88
N MET A 345 9.05 23.03 14.06
CA MET A 345 10.00 22.65 15.10
C MET A 345 9.30 21.78 16.16
N ALA A 346 9.91 20.65 16.46
CA ALA A 346 9.53 19.77 17.56
C ALA A 346 10.79 19.15 18.16
N VAL A 347 10.76 18.86 19.43
CA VAL A 347 11.86 18.29 20.21
C VAL A 347 11.42 16.96 20.78
N LEU A 348 12.09 15.89 20.39
CA LEU A 348 11.71 14.52 20.76
C LEU A 348 12.31 14.10 22.10
N HIS A 349 13.54 14.53 22.38
CA HIS A 349 14.25 14.29 23.64
C HIS A 349 14.56 15.62 24.30
N PRO A 350 13.57 16.27 24.97
CA PRO A 350 13.71 17.64 25.43
C PRO A 350 14.66 17.77 26.61
N VAL A 351 15.59 18.73 26.49
CA VAL A 351 16.34 19.29 27.60
C VAL A 351 16.09 20.80 27.63
N LYS A 352 15.92 21.36 28.84
CA LYS A 352 15.68 22.80 29.02
C LYS A 352 16.91 23.60 28.62
N LEU A 353 16.71 24.69 27.89
CA LEU A 353 17.72 25.71 27.58
C LEU A 353 17.27 27.05 28.17
N THR A 354 18.05 27.62 29.04
CA THR A 354 17.78 28.94 29.63
C THR A 354 18.75 29.98 29.06
N ILE A 355 18.20 31.03 28.46
CA ILE A 355 18.96 32.17 27.95
C ILE A 355 19.15 33.19 29.09
N THR A 356 20.28 33.13 29.77
CA THR A 356 20.50 33.80 31.06
C THR A 356 20.50 35.32 30.98
N ASN A 357 20.82 35.92 29.84
CA ASN A 357 20.80 37.36 29.59
C ASN A 357 19.55 37.84 28.84
N TYR A 358 18.54 36.97 28.60
CA TYR A 358 17.25 37.40 28.06
C TYR A 358 16.37 37.88 29.21
N PRO A 359 15.65 39.02 29.08
CA PRO A 359 14.87 39.59 30.16
C PRO A 359 13.75 38.65 30.63
N GLU A 360 13.61 38.53 31.96
CA GLU A 360 12.53 37.74 32.56
C GLU A 360 11.13 38.29 32.21
N GLY A 361 10.19 37.38 31.92
CA GLY A 361 8.80 37.73 31.61
C GLY A 361 8.61 38.42 30.26
N GLN A 362 9.66 38.53 29.47
CA GLN A 362 9.53 39.03 28.08
C GLN A 362 9.45 37.88 27.08
N SER A 363 8.67 38.11 26.05
CA SER A 363 8.61 37.25 24.88
C SER A 363 8.53 38.09 23.61
N GLU A 364 8.93 37.49 22.51
CA GLU A 364 8.80 38.09 21.20
C GLU A 364 8.40 37.05 20.15
N THR A 365 7.97 37.52 19.00
CA THR A 365 7.50 36.67 17.92
C THR A 365 8.43 36.74 16.73
N PHE A 366 8.73 35.58 16.15
CA PHE A 366 9.46 35.41 14.90
C PHE A 366 8.56 34.83 13.85
N SER A 367 8.65 35.36 12.62
CA SER A 367 7.97 34.81 11.47
C SER A 367 8.88 33.84 10.74
N ILE A 368 8.48 32.59 10.60
CA ILE A 368 9.24 31.51 9.97
C ILE A 368 8.50 30.96 8.76
N GLU A 369 9.22 30.72 7.66
CA GLU A 369 8.69 30.12 6.45
C GLU A 369 8.11 28.73 6.71
N ASN A 370 6.90 28.46 6.16
CA ASN A 370 6.24 27.17 6.27
C ASN A 370 6.90 26.12 5.37
N ASN A 371 7.32 26.49 4.17
CA ASN A 371 8.03 25.60 3.25
C ASN A 371 8.94 26.41 2.30
N PRO A 372 10.26 26.26 2.40
CA PRO A 372 11.18 26.99 1.52
C PRO A 372 11.15 26.51 0.06
N MET A 373 10.47 25.40 -0.25
CA MET A 373 10.29 24.88 -1.62
C MET A 373 9.03 25.42 -2.30
N ASP A 374 8.14 26.08 -1.54
CA ASP A 374 6.90 26.66 -2.04
C ASP A 374 6.76 28.11 -1.56
N GLU A 375 6.97 29.06 -2.44
CA GLU A 375 6.85 30.48 -2.14
C GLU A 375 5.43 30.89 -1.70
N ASN A 376 4.41 30.09 -2.02
CA ASN A 376 3.02 30.34 -1.64
C ASN A 376 2.64 29.73 -0.29
N ALA A 377 3.51 28.91 0.32
CA ALA A 377 3.23 28.31 1.61
C ALA A 377 3.13 29.32 2.76
N GLY A 378 3.63 30.55 2.57
CA GLY A 378 3.58 31.62 3.55
C GLY A 378 4.47 31.38 4.75
N THR A 379 4.19 32.10 5.83
CA THR A 379 4.93 32.07 7.09
C THR A 379 3.98 31.80 8.26
N ARG A 380 4.56 31.41 9.37
CA ARG A 380 3.88 31.32 10.67
C ARG A 380 4.67 31.98 11.77
N ASP A 381 3.99 32.39 12.80
CA ASP A 381 4.57 33.03 13.96
C ASP A 381 4.93 32.00 15.04
N ILE A 382 6.15 32.11 15.58
CA ILE A 382 6.60 31.33 16.72
C ILE A 382 7.04 32.27 17.86
N THR A 383 6.74 31.88 19.09
CA THR A 383 7.14 32.63 20.29
C THR A 383 8.54 32.25 20.71
N PHE A 384 9.30 33.23 21.17
CA PHE A 384 10.62 33.09 21.77
C PHE A 384 10.60 33.78 23.15
N SER A 385 11.05 33.08 24.17
CA SER A 385 11.21 33.60 25.51
C SER A 385 12.57 33.19 26.11
N ARG A 386 12.76 33.44 27.37
CA ARG A 386 13.97 33.07 28.12
C ARG A 386 14.21 31.57 28.19
N ASP A 387 13.13 30.78 28.35
CA ASP A 387 13.17 29.35 28.56
C ASP A 387 12.69 28.61 27.32
N LEU A 388 13.51 27.70 26.81
CA LEU A 388 13.29 26.95 25.58
C LEU A 388 13.50 25.45 25.84
N TRP A 389 13.01 24.62 24.93
CA TRP A 389 13.36 23.20 24.82
C TRP A 389 14.22 22.99 23.57
N ILE A 390 15.29 22.19 23.71
CA ILE A 390 16.14 21.72 22.63
C ILE A 390 16.35 20.22 22.71
N GLU A 391 16.85 19.58 21.64
CA GLU A 391 17.23 18.17 21.69
C GLU A 391 18.39 17.95 22.68
N ALA A 392 18.28 16.93 23.51
CA ALA A 392 19.36 16.54 24.45
C ALA A 392 20.68 16.29 23.71
N ASP A 393 20.64 15.74 22.49
CA ASP A 393 21.80 15.49 21.64
C ASP A 393 22.46 16.78 21.09
N ASP A 394 21.80 17.92 21.20
CA ASP A 394 22.38 19.21 20.81
C ASP A 394 23.32 19.79 21.87
N PHE A 395 23.44 19.12 23.03
CA PHE A 395 24.37 19.51 24.10
C PHE A 395 25.26 18.35 24.53
N LEU A 396 26.53 18.63 24.79
CA LEU A 396 27.47 17.74 25.48
C LEU A 396 28.26 18.51 26.54
N ALA A 397 28.28 18.00 27.78
CA ALA A 397 29.09 18.60 28.84
C ALA A 397 30.60 18.46 28.55
N GLN A 398 31.01 17.36 27.91
CA GLN A 398 32.35 17.10 27.44
C GLN A 398 32.31 16.80 25.95
N PRO A 399 32.75 17.72 25.08
CA PRO A 399 32.62 17.56 23.63
C PRO A 399 33.59 16.52 23.08
N VAL A 400 33.11 15.77 22.08
CA VAL A 400 33.96 14.90 21.27
C VAL A 400 34.58 15.68 20.11
N PRO A 401 35.68 15.18 19.51
CA PRO A 401 36.31 15.82 18.35
C PRO A 401 35.31 16.11 17.22
N LYS A 402 35.37 17.32 16.67
CA LYS A 402 34.48 17.82 15.57
C LYS A 402 33.00 18.04 15.96
N TYR A 403 32.65 17.97 17.25
CA TYR A 403 31.32 18.36 17.70
C TYR A 403 31.13 19.87 17.53
N LYS A 404 30.07 20.30 16.85
CA LYS A 404 29.82 21.69 16.47
C LYS A 404 28.52 22.24 17.04
N ARG A 405 27.99 21.60 18.10
CA ARG A 405 26.79 22.05 18.79
C ARG A 405 27.14 22.65 20.17
N LEU A 406 26.21 22.70 21.09
CA LEU A 406 26.39 23.36 22.38
C LEU A 406 27.29 22.55 23.34
N TYR A 407 28.26 23.21 23.94
CA TYR A 407 29.04 22.75 25.09
C TYR A 407 29.66 23.95 25.78
N PRO A 408 30.01 23.86 27.09
CA PRO A 408 30.65 24.97 27.82
C PRO A 408 31.90 25.45 27.09
N GLU A 409 32.02 26.79 26.90
CA GLU A 409 33.08 27.45 26.13
C GLU A 409 33.16 27.01 24.61
N GLY A 410 32.10 26.38 24.12
CA GLY A 410 32.00 25.93 22.74
C GLY A 410 31.78 27.07 21.72
N PRO A 411 31.60 26.70 20.43
CA PRO A 411 31.30 27.67 19.39
C PRO A 411 29.92 28.28 19.58
N GLU A 412 29.73 29.47 19.07
CA GLU A 412 28.41 30.07 18.89
C GLU A 412 27.59 29.21 17.93
N CYS A 413 26.32 28.97 18.28
CA CYS A 413 25.32 28.23 17.50
C CYS A 413 24.15 29.15 17.13
N ARG A 414 23.44 28.83 16.05
CA ARG A 414 22.19 29.52 15.71
C ARG A 414 21.00 28.78 16.29
N LEU A 415 20.10 29.47 16.95
CA LEU A 415 18.72 29.02 17.11
C LEU A 415 17.97 29.35 15.82
N LYS A 416 17.38 28.34 15.21
CA LYS A 416 16.74 28.46 13.87
C LYS A 416 15.75 29.62 13.83
N GLY A 417 16.04 30.61 12.98
CA GLY A 417 15.20 31.78 12.77
C GLY A 417 15.15 32.80 13.92
N ALA A 418 15.89 32.59 15.02
CA ALA A 418 15.88 33.47 16.17
C ALA A 418 17.24 34.17 16.36
N TYR A 419 18.10 33.67 17.24
CA TYR A 419 19.33 34.32 17.64
C TYR A 419 20.55 33.42 17.57
N VAL A 420 21.72 34.03 17.58
CA VAL A 420 22.99 33.36 17.88
C VAL A 420 23.13 33.26 19.40
N ILE A 421 23.48 32.05 19.86
CA ILE A 421 23.70 31.76 21.28
C ILE A 421 25.09 31.17 21.52
N LYS A 422 25.58 31.35 22.76
CA LYS A 422 26.82 30.74 23.26
C LYS A 422 26.51 30.01 24.59
N CYS A 423 26.85 28.73 24.64
CA CYS A 423 26.70 27.94 25.87
C CYS A 423 27.70 28.42 26.93
N THR A 424 27.21 28.63 28.16
CA THR A 424 27.98 29.05 29.32
C THR A 424 28.13 27.96 30.37
N GLY A 425 27.27 26.93 30.35
CA GLY A 425 27.30 25.83 31.31
C GLY A 425 26.06 24.96 31.27
N CYS A 426 25.89 24.15 32.27
CA CYS A 426 24.70 23.31 32.49
C CYS A 426 24.46 23.03 33.98
N ASN A 427 23.23 22.69 34.32
CA ASN A 427 22.83 22.14 35.61
C ASN A 427 22.61 20.63 35.46
N THR A 428 22.93 19.89 36.53
CA THR A 428 22.76 18.44 36.59
C THR A 428 21.95 18.03 37.80
N ASP A 429 21.28 16.90 37.74
CA ASP A 429 20.67 16.25 38.90
C ASP A 429 21.72 15.52 39.77
N GLU A 430 21.24 14.88 40.86
CA GLU A 430 22.08 14.11 41.79
C GLU A 430 22.79 12.91 41.11
N ASN A 431 22.28 12.44 39.97
CA ASN A 431 22.84 11.33 39.21
C ASN A 431 23.81 11.80 38.10
N GLY A 432 23.99 13.12 37.94
CA GLY A 432 24.82 13.72 36.89
C GLY A 432 24.13 13.85 35.55
N SER A 433 22.82 13.61 35.48
CA SER A 433 22.05 13.81 34.24
C SER A 433 21.81 15.31 34.00
N ILE A 434 21.96 15.76 32.76
CA ILE A 434 21.73 17.17 32.39
C ILE A 434 20.26 17.50 32.52
N THR A 435 19.93 18.47 33.35
CA THR A 435 18.56 18.97 33.56
C THR A 435 18.30 20.29 32.86
N GLU A 436 19.35 21.10 32.65
CA GLU A 436 19.25 22.41 32.05
C GLU A 436 20.57 22.81 31.39
N VAL A 437 20.50 23.40 30.24
CA VAL A 437 21.62 24.02 29.53
C VAL A 437 21.52 25.54 29.69
N LEU A 438 22.62 26.19 30.00
CA LEU A 438 22.69 27.63 30.17
C LEU A 438 23.43 28.28 29.01
N ALA A 439 22.85 29.34 28.44
CA ALA A 439 23.47 30.08 27.35
C ALA A 439 23.20 31.58 27.45
N THR A 440 23.99 32.35 26.73
CA THR A 440 23.72 33.76 26.47
C THR A 440 23.36 33.92 25.01
N TYR A 441 22.51 34.90 24.67
CA TYR A 441 22.23 35.26 23.27
C TYR A 441 22.90 36.56 22.88
N ASP A 442 23.11 36.74 21.59
CA ASP A 442 23.57 38.00 20.99
C ASP A 442 22.34 38.80 20.53
N PRO A 443 21.97 39.92 21.21
CA PRO A 443 20.81 40.74 20.83
C PRO A 443 20.84 41.29 19.41
N ASP A 444 22.06 41.50 18.86
CA ASP A 444 22.25 42.07 17.55
C ASP A 444 22.26 41.02 16.42
N SER A 445 21.90 39.75 16.75
CA SER A 445 21.84 38.65 15.81
C SER A 445 20.41 38.19 15.49
N LYS A 446 19.43 39.07 15.59
CA LYS A 446 18.02 38.75 15.32
C LYS A 446 17.86 38.22 13.88
N GLY A 447 17.19 37.06 13.76
CA GLY A 447 17.08 36.31 12.51
C GLY A 447 18.17 35.25 12.30
N GLY A 448 19.18 35.21 13.21
CA GLY A 448 20.24 34.18 13.23
C GLY A 448 21.55 34.60 12.61
N ASP A 449 21.68 35.85 12.12
CA ASP A 449 22.94 36.41 11.60
C ASP A 449 23.41 37.56 12.45
N PRO A 450 24.69 37.56 12.91
CA PRO A 450 25.21 38.61 13.75
C PRO A 450 25.45 39.91 12.94
N ALA A 451 25.11 41.07 13.53
CA ALA A 451 25.20 42.39 12.88
C ALA A 451 26.64 42.76 12.46
N ASP A 452 27.65 42.25 13.13
CA ASP A 452 29.06 42.45 12.81
C ASP A 452 29.58 41.58 11.66
N GLY A 453 28.74 40.72 11.09
CA GLY A 453 29.07 39.85 9.96
C GLY A 453 30.03 38.70 10.27
N ARG A 454 30.34 38.44 11.55
CA ARG A 454 31.19 37.31 11.94
C ARG A 454 30.59 35.97 11.52
N LYS A 455 31.43 35.05 11.11
CA LYS A 455 31.01 33.73 10.68
C LYS A 455 30.71 32.80 11.89
N ILE A 456 29.50 32.35 12.03
CA ILE A 456 29.11 31.36 13.05
C ILE A 456 29.63 29.99 12.62
N LYS A 457 30.42 29.36 13.48
CA LYS A 457 31.08 28.05 13.23
C LYS A 457 30.29 26.88 13.73
N GLY A 458 29.37 27.10 14.68
CA GLY A 458 28.48 26.08 15.23
C GLY A 458 27.29 25.77 14.33
N ALA A 459 26.57 24.75 14.69
CA ALA A 459 25.38 24.29 13.97
C ALA A 459 24.17 25.22 14.17
N THR A 460 23.20 25.13 13.29
CA THR A 460 21.85 25.63 13.52
C THR A 460 21.04 24.54 14.21
N ILE A 461 20.45 24.83 15.34
CA ILE A 461 19.61 23.93 16.15
C ILE A 461 18.16 24.41 16.15
N HIS A 462 17.22 23.47 16.15
CA HIS A 462 15.81 23.76 16.32
C HIS A 462 15.46 23.81 17.81
N TRP A 463 14.38 24.47 18.12
CA TRP A 463 13.97 24.76 19.49
C TRP A 463 12.46 25.00 19.52
N VAL A 464 11.86 24.89 20.72
CA VAL A 464 10.49 25.36 20.97
C VAL A 464 10.45 26.15 22.28
N ASP A 465 9.60 27.15 22.33
CA ASP A 465 9.40 27.98 23.52
C ASP A 465 8.75 27.16 24.64
N ALA A 466 9.27 27.25 25.85
CA ALA A 466 8.82 26.43 26.96
C ALA A 466 7.42 26.78 27.47
N GLU A 467 6.99 28.06 27.32
CA GLU A 467 5.69 28.53 27.83
C GLU A 467 4.54 28.20 26.85
N THR A 468 4.81 28.24 25.55
CA THR A 468 3.77 28.12 24.50
C THR A 468 3.76 26.77 23.79
N CYS A 469 4.80 25.95 23.95
CA CYS A 469 4.86 24.63 23.33
C CYS A 469 3.69 23.72 23.76
N VAL A 470 3.43 22.72 22.93
CA VAL A 470 2.44 21.68 23.22
C VAL A 470 3.14 20.35 23.44
N ASP A 471 2.62 19.58 24.39
CA ASP A 471 3.09 18.22 24.62
C ASP A 471 2.54 17.28 23.56
N CYS A 472 3.37 16.33 23.14
CA CYS A 472 2.93 15.30 22.19
C CYS A 472 3.63 13.96 22.42
N GLU A 473 3.00 12.91 21.93
CA GLU A 473 3.56 11.58 21.75
C GLU A 473 4.07 11.45 20.31
N VAL A 474 5.21 10.82 20.14
CA VAL A 474 5.77 10.54 18.81
C VAL A 474 6.05 9.05 18.69
N ARG A 475 5.53 8.45 17.64
CA ARG A 475 5.73 7.04 17.29
C ARG A 475 6.70 6.94 16.13
N GLN A 476 7.81 6.25 16.36
CA GLN A 476 8.83 6.00 15.35
C GLN A 476 8.75 4.54 14.90
N TYR A 477 8.73 4.34 13.59
CA TYR A 477 8.60 3.01 12.99
C TYR A 477 9.87 2.63 12.24
N SER A 478 10.26 1.35 12.39
CA SER A 478 11.27 0.65 11.58
C SER A 478 10.57 -0.43 10.76
N ASN A 479 11.34 -1.16 9.94
CA ASN A 479 10.81 -2.33 9.23
C ASN A 479 10.17 -3.31 10.21
N LEU A 480 9.01 -3.85 9.86
CA LEU A 480 8.32 -4.85 10.67
C LEU A 480 9.12 -6.16 10.75
N PHE A 481 9.92 -6.45 9.72
CA PHE A 481 10.77 -7.63 9.65
C PHE A 481 12.24 -7.21 9.51
N ASP A 482 13.12 -7.83 10.30
CA ASP A 482 14.58 -7.64 10.18
C ASP A 482 15.13 -8.38 8.96
N ASP A 483 14.51 -9.51 8.58
CA ASP A 483 14.89 -10.31 7.42
C ASP A 483 14.41 -9.63 6.13
N PRO A 484 15.26 -9.46 5.11
CA PRO A 484 14.86 -8.87 3.83
C PRO A 484 13.89 -9.75 3.03
N ASP A 485 13.85 -11.07 3.27
CA ASP A 485 12.94 -12.00 2.62
C ASP A 485 12.23 -12.90 3.65
N PRO A 486 11.27 -12.34 4.42
CA PRO A 486 10.54 -13.08 5.44
C PRO A 486 9.53 -14.07 4.82
N ASP A 487 9.25 -13.94 3.52
CA ASP A 487 8.29 -14.78 2.79
C ASP A 487 8.93 -15.98 2.10
N ALA A 488 10.26 -16.14 2.19
CA ALA A 488 11.00 -17.22 1.56
C ALA A 488 10.48 -18.60 2.00
N ALA A 489 10.50 -19.55 1.06
CA ALA A 489 10.03 -20.90 1.30
C ALA A 489 10.77 -21.58 2.47
N GLY A 490 10.00 -22.15 3.40
CA GLY A 490 10.52 -22.86 4.56
C GLY A 490 10.88 -21.97 5.76
N LYS A 491 10.76 -20.65 5.67
CA LYS A 491 10.94 -19.74 6.80
C LYS A 491 9.70 -19.64 7.68
N ASP A 492 9.91 -19.58 8.98
CA ASP A 492 8.91 -19.07 9.90
C ASP A 492 8.97 -17.54 9.90
N PHE A 493 8.02 -16.90 9.22
CA PHE A 493 7.99 -15.45 9.09
C PHE A 493 7.80 -14.72 10.42
N LEU A 494 7.18 -15.36 11.43
CA LEU A 494 7.02 -14.77 12.76
C LEU A 494 8.37 -14.67 13.48
N ALA A 495 9.29 -15.59 13.23
CA ALA A 495 10.65 -15.53 13.77
C ALA A 495 11.50 -14.42 13.12
N CYS A 496 11.06 -13.85 12.00
CA CYS A 496 11.73 -12.75 11.30
C CYS A 496 11.27 -11.37 11.77
N LEU A 497 10.32 -11.29 12.71
CA LEU A 497 9.79 -10.00 13.22
C LEU A 497 10.88 -9.18 13.94
N ASN A 498 10.86 -7.88 13.69
CA ASN A 498 11.70 -6.92 14.38
C ASN A 498 11.04 -6.50 15.71
N PRO A 499 11.57 -6.88 16.87
CA PRO A 499 11.00 -6.51 18.16
C PRO A 499 11.08 -5.01 18.46
N HIS A 500 11.91 -4.26 17.71
CA HIS A 500 12.11 -2.81 17.83
C HIS A 500 11.44 -2.05 16.66
N SER A 501 10.44 -2.65 16.02
CA SER A 501 9.75 -2.03 14.89
C SER A 501 8.90 -0.80 15.26
N LEU A 502 8.62 -0.59 16.53
CA LEU A 502 7.90 0.57 17.08
C LEU A 502 8.61 1.08 18.33
N GLU A 503 8.94 2.36 18.33
CA GLU A 503 9.39 3.13 19.50
C GLU A 503 8.38 4.24 19.79
N VAL A 504 7.92 4.34 21.04
CA VAL A 504 6.97 5.36 21.48
C VAL A 504 7.70 6.35 22.40
N LEU A 505 7.77 7.59 21.97
CA LEU A 505 8.38 8.68 22.73
C LEU A 505 7.26 9.54 23.33
N THR A 506 7.29 9.71 24.65
CA THR A 506 6.34 10.53 25.40
C THR A 506 7.03 11.79 25.92
N GLY A 507 6.25 12.84 26.17
CA GLY A 507 6.78 14.11 26.67
C GLY A 507 7.58 14.92 25.67
N CYS A 508 7.45 14.61 24.37
CA CYS A 508 7.99 15.43 23.29
C CYS A 508 7.33 16.82 23.31
N LYS A 509 8.06 17.83 22.85
CA LYS A 509 7.61 19.23 22.82
C LYS A 509 7.52 19.71 21.39
N ALA A 510 6.38 20.25 21.01
CA ALA A 510 6.16 20.78 19.67
C ALA A 510 5.77 22.26 19.71
N GLU A 511 6.05 23.00 18.64
CA GLU A 511 5.67 24.41 18.55
C GLU A 511 4.15 24.59 18.64
N ALA A 512 3.69 25.74 19.14
CA ALA A 512 2.28 26.03 19.39
C ALA A 512 1.36 25.87 18.18
N SER A 513 1.87 26.08 16.97
CA SER A 513 1.11 25.92 15.70
C SER A 513 0.55 24.51 15.52
N LEU A 514 1.20 23.50 16.10
CA LEU A 514 0.79 22.09 16.03
C LEU A 514 -0.40 21.73 16.94
N LYS A 515 -0.87 22.65 17.78
CA LYS A 515 -2.04 22.43 18.63
C LYS A 515 -3.30 22.05 17.85
N SER A 516 -3.42 22.55 16.61
CA SER A 516 -4.55 22.28 15.71
C SER A 516 -4.25 21.24 14.63
N ALA A 517 -3.08 20.59 14.71
CA ALA A 517 -2.67 19.60 13.73
C ALA A 517 -3.62 18.39 13.68
N LYS A 518 -3.99 17.98 12.49
CA LYS A 518 -4.91 16.84 12.26
C LYS A 518 -4.52 16.04 11.02
N ALA A 519 -4.82 14.75 11.03
CA ALA A 519 -4.65 13.93 9.84
C ALA A 519 -5.57 14.41 8.69
N PRO A 520 -5.13 14.35 7.43
CA PRO A 520 -3.87 13.76 6.93
C PRO A 520 -2.71 14.77 6.73
N GLU A 521 -2.70 15.89 7.44
CA GLU A 521 -1.65 16.90 7.31
C GLU A 521 -0.27 16.29 7.57
N SER A 522 0.72 16.70 6.76
CA SER A 522 2.10 16.23 6.86
C SER A 522 3.04 17.34 7.28
N TYR A 523 3.93 17.04 8.19
CA TYR A 523 4.89 17.98 8.76
C TYR A 523 6.31 17.44 8.65
N GLN A 524 7.26 18.29 8.31
CA GLN A 524 8.67 18.01 8.56
C GLN A 524 9.05 18.56 9.93
N PHE A 525 9.30 17.67 10.91
CA PHE A 525 10.00 18.09 12.12
C PHE A 525 11.45 18.32 11.76
N MET A 526 11.85 19.59 11.76
CA MET A 526 13.15 20.04 11.25
C MET A 526 14.29 19.22 11.84
N ARG A 527 15.18 18.71 10.98
CA ARG A 527 16.34 17.86 11.31
C ARG A 527 15.99 16.42 11.72
N LEU A 528 14.71 16.05 11.91
CA LEU A 528 14.28 14.78 12.51
C LEU A 528 13.65 13.83 11.49
N GLY A 529 12.67 14.30 10.72
CA GLY A 529 11.93 13.46 9.78
C GLY A 529 10.64 14.09 9.31
N TYR A 530 9.80 13.28 8.66
CA TYR A 530 8.43 13.65 8.29
C TYR A 530 7.45 12.93 9.17
N PHE A 531 6.41 13.62 9.60
CA PHE A 531 5.45 13.16 10.58
C PHE A 531 4.03 13.54 10.16
N CYS A 532 3.08 12.71 10.58
CA CYS A 532 1.65 12.90 10.35
C CYS A 532 0.92 12.69 11.69
N PRO A 533 -0.07 13.52 12.06
CA PRO A 533 -0.93 13.23 13.19
C PRO A 533 -1.61 11.87 13.02
N ASP A 534 -1.65 11.06 14.08
CA ASP A 534 -2.33 9.77 14.02
C ASP A 534 -3.84 9.99 13.86
N SER A 535 -4.43 9.43 12.78
CA SER A 535 -5.84 9.64 12.45
C SER A 535 -6.83 9.02 13.44
N LYS A 536 -6.35 8.16 14.34
CA LYS A 536 -7.18 7.39 15.27
C LYS A 536 -6.94 7.78 16.72
N ASP A 537 -5.67 8.00 17.08
CA ASP A 537 -5.27 8.19 18.47
C ASP A 537 -4.94 9.65 18.82
N SER A 538 -4.70 10.53 17.81
CA SER A 538 -4.45 11.95 18.08
C SER A 538 -5.74 12.69 18.34
N THR A 539 -5.77 13.43 19.47
CA THR A 539 -6.89 14.29 19.86
C THR A 539 -6.34 15.68 20.23
N PRO A 540 -7.19 16.73 20.32
CA PRO A 540 -6.75 18.06 20.75
C PRO A 540 -6.07 18.10 22.14
N ASP A 541 -6.42 17.16 23.02
CA ASP A 541 -5.87 17.07 24.38
C ASP A 541 -4.70 16.07 24.48
N HIS A 542 -4.48 15.25 23.45
CA HIS A 542 -3.40 14.27 23.37
C HIS A 542 -2.94 14.14 21.91
N LEU A 543 -1.97 14.94 21.55
CA LEU A 543 -1.40 14.92 20.21
C LEU A 543 -0.49 13.70 20.03
N VAL A 544 -0.74 12.93 19.01
CA VAL A 544 0.05 11.76 18.62
C VAL A 544 0.52 11.91 17.20
N PHE A 545 1.83 11.83 16.97
CA PHE A 545 2.43 11.90 15.63
C PHE A 545 3.10 10.60 15.26
N ASN A 546 2.78 10.10 14.07
CA ASN A 546 3.46 8.97 13.44
C ASN A 546 4.62 9.48 12.57
N ARG A 547 5.82 8.93 12.73
CA ARG A 547 6.90 9.19 11.80
C ARG A 547 6.61 8.48 10.47
N SER A 548 6.30 9.25 9.44
CA SER A 548 6.07 8.73 8.09
C SER A 548 7.35 8.18 7.49
N VAL A 549 8.43 8.98 7.53
CA VAL A 549 9.76 8.60 7.02
C VAL A 549 10.85 9.47 7.64
N SER A 550 12.07 8.93 7.76
CA SER A 550 13.26 9.68 8.22
C SER A 550 13.76 10.67 7.16
N LEU A 551 14.55 11.68 7.57
CA LEU A 551 15.22 12.59 6.63
C LEU A 551 16.37 11.92 5.87
N LYS A 552 17.04 10.94 6.49
CA LYS A 552 18.17 10.25 5.86
C LYS A 552 17.65 9.26 4.85
N ASP A 553 18.15 9.38 3.64
CA ASP A 553 17.87 8.43 2.58
C ASP A 553 18.84 7.25 2.68
N SER A 554 18.31 6.05 2.81
CA SER A 554 19.06 4.78 2.73
C SER A 554 19.12 4.24 1.30
N PHE A 555 18.24 4.72 0.42
CA PHE A 555 18.21 4.35 -1.00
C PHE A 555 19.19 5.22 -1.78
N LYS A 556 20.06 4.57 -2.57
CA LYS A 556 20.91 5.26 -3.54
C LYS A 556 20.49 4.79 -4.92
N PRO A 557 19.91 5.68 -5.77
CA PRO A 557 19.62 5.34 -7.15
C PRO A 557 20.89 4.81 -7.83
N ALA A 558 20.76 3.76 -8.63
CA ALA A 558 21.85 3.34 -9.51
C ALA A 558 22.20 4.53 -10.42
N LYS A 559 23.50 4.87 -10.50
CA LYS A 559 24.01 5.95 -11.35
C LYS A 559 23.87 5.59 -12.82
#